data_10f2a6c8827de6be699edc5fdefbdbc2
#
_entry.id   10f2a6c8827de6be699edc5fdefbdbc2
#
_cell.length_a   1.000
_cell.length_b   1.000
_cell.length_c   1.000
_cell.angle_alpha   90.00
_cell.angle_beta   90.00
_cell.angle_gamma   90.00
#
_symmetry.space_group_name_H-M   'P 1'
#
loop_
_entity.id
_entity.type
_entity.pdbx_description
1 polymer ?
#
loop_
_entity_poly.entity_id
_entity_poly.type
_entity_poly.pdbx_seq_one_letter_code
_entity_poly.pdbx_strand_id
1 'polypeptide(L)'
;MKKRVAAIVMAGITASFFMLGCGADDGDTPVSGSAEEESYSTYEGGDIIDPEEVAEDLETEENPSFTDEDIRGISVVFGGETMYQMNYTPRNDRDSYLYWDMVTPYASTTVINTETMYELYEVIAAIDWSSEEVNAEAAESLKESDTYITINYCSGSDDEDADEDEAEDENEEEDSDEDADEAEPDMTMTLLIGELQDDQYECALKGYEENVVMISASTLETVLQTEPYSLILKIPYLVNIATVEEVDITYNGEEHTMTLDGDTYKIDGKKVETDEYTGLYSALMQPMLDGEITEDVQLTEFREAEISIYYTRNLDGAIDYDVNIYPYGDDQYTVSVNGEENFFLSAEDVETLEETLDVFFGEL
;
A
#
# COMPACT_ATOMS: atom_id res chain seq x y z
N MET A 1 26.49 30.74 -33.87
CA MET A 1 26.22 30.15 -32.58
C MET A 1 24.78 30.50 -32.21
N LYS A 2 23.86 29.55 -32.39
CA LYS A 2 22.45 29.73 -32.06
C LYS A 2 22.16 28.84 -30.85
N LYS A 3 21.92 29.44 -29.71
CA LYS A 3 21.45 28.75 -28.51
C LYS A 3 20.05 28.20 -28.83
N ARG A 4 19.89 26.88 -28.82
CA ARG A 4 18.60 26.22 -28.83
C ARG A 4 18.16 26.10 -27.37
N VAL A 5 17.16 26.84 -26.98
CA VAL A 5 16.43 26.65 -25.75
C VAL A 5 15.55 25.42 -25.97
N ALA A 6 15.87 24.33 -25.29
CA ALA A 6 15.00 23.17 -25.21
C ALA A 6 13.85 23.53 -24.27
N ALA A 7 12.64 23.62 -24.79
CA ALA A 7 11.43 23.74 -23.99
C ALA A 7 11.08 22.32 -23.51
N ILE A 8 11.31 22.06 -22.24
CA ILE A 8 10.82 20.86 -21.56
C ILE A 8 9.30 20.98 -21.50
N VAL A 9 8.61 20.16 -22.25
CA VAL A 9 7.15 19.99 -22.14
C VAL A 9 6.91 19.08 -20.94
N MET A 10 6.62 19.69 -19.79
CA MET A 10 6.04 18.96 -18.67
C MET A 10 4.64 18.48 -19.11
N ALA A 11 4.52 17.19 -19.39
CA ALA A 11 3.24 16.52 -19.43
C ALA A 11 2.81 16.34 -17.97
N GLY A 12 1.90 17.22 -17.51
CA GLY A 12 1.47 17.23 -16.13
C GLY A 12 0.64 16.00 -15.79
N ILE A 13 1.17 15.19 -14.92
CA ILE A 13 0.35 14.44 -13.99
C ILE A 13 0.07 15.44 -12.86
N THR A 14 -1.11 16.04 -12.87
CA THR A 14 -1.59 16.86 -11.76
C THR A 14 -2.03 15.89 -10.64
N ALA A 15 -1.08 15.39 -9.87
CA ALA A 15 -1.37 14.99 -8.51
C ALA A 15 -1.75 16.28 -7.78
N SER A 16 -3.03 16.42 -7.46
CA SER A 16 -3.53 17.56 -6.71
C SER A 16 -3.11 17.41 -5.25
N PHE A 17 -1.90 17.85 -4.93
CA PHE A 17 -1.50 18.05 -3.55
C PHE A 17 -2.31 19.23 -3.00
N PHE A 18 -3.28 18.95 -2.16
CA PHE A 18 -3.92 19.96 -1.34
C PHE A 18 -2.90 20.44 -0.29
N MET A 19 -2.29 21.58 -0.57
CA MET A 19 -1.59 22.37 0.44
C MET A 19 -2.66 22.98 1.36
N LEU A 20 -2.88 22.40 2.52
CA LEU A 20 -3.54 23.10 3.62
C LEU A 20 -2.58 24.17 4.16
N GLY A 21 -2.81 25.40 3.75
CA GLY A 21 -2.06 26.55 4.22
C GLY A 21 -2.39 26.85 5.67
N CYS A 22 -1.41 26.73 6.57
CA CYS A 22 -1.45 27.34 7.88
C CYS A 22 -1.40 28.86 7.74
N GLY A 23 -2.53 29.51 8.00
CA GLY A 23 -2.58 30.96 8.26
C GLY A 23 -2.05 31.23 9.66
N ALA A 24 -0.99 32.03 9.76
CA ALA A 24 -0.52 32.56 11.03
C ALA A 24 -1.54 33.57 11.57
N ASP A 25 -1.99 33.37 12.82
CA ASP A 25 -2.55 34.42 13.64
C ASP A 25 -1.97 34.37 15.05
N ASP A 26 -1.39 35.49 15.47
CA ASP A 26 -0.74 35.71 16.77
C ASP A 26 -1.77 35.72 17.92
N GLY A 27 -1.62 34.79 18.87
CA GLY A 27 -2.44 34.83 20.08
C GLY A 27 -1.96 33.91 21.20
N ASP A 28 -1.07 34.46 22.03
CA ASP A 28 -0.57 33.92 23.29
C ASP A 28 -1.69 33.51 24.26
N THR A 29 -1.81 32.19 24.55
CA THR A 29 -2.28 31.70 25.87
C THR A 29 -1.91 30.22 26.07
N PRO A 30 -1.26 29.84 27.17
CA PRO A 30 -0.95 28.43 27.43
C PRO A 30 -2.19 27.74 27.99
N VAL A 31 -2.83 26.89 27.20
CA VAL A 31 -3.81 25.93 27.71
C VAL A 31 -3.08 24.64 28.00
N SER A 32 -2.93 24.36 29.28
CA SER A 32 -2.57 23.04 29.80
C SER A 32 -3.78 22.11 29.58
N GLY A 33 -3.82 21.42 28.46
CA GLY A 33 -4.66 20.28 28.20
C GLY A 33 -3.82 19.03 28.39
N SER A 34 -4.22 18.16 29.30
CA SER A 34 -3.70 16.80 29.36
C SER A 34 -4.12 16.09 28.08
N ALA A 35 -3.18 15.85 27.18
CA ALA A 35 -3.38 14.89 26.12
C ALA A 35 -3.64 13.54 26.81
N GLU A 36 -4.79 12.97 26.64
CA GLU A 36 -5.02 11.55 26.82
C GLU A 36 -4.18 10.90 25.72
N GLU A 37 -3.18 10.12 26.14
CA GLU A 37 -2.41 9.27 25.25
C GLU A 37 -3.39 8.23 24.69
N GLU A 38 -3.95 8.47 23.52
CA GLU A 38 -4.59 7.44 22.74
C GLU A 38 -3.50 6.41 22.43
N SER A 39 -3.69 5.20 22.89
CA SER A 39 -2.76 4.10 22.67
C SER A 39 -2.92 3.59 21.26
N TYR A 40 -2.31 4.27 20.30
CA TYR A 40 -2.06 3.65 19.00
C TYR A 40 -1.20 2.42 19.25
N SER A 41 -1.63 1.29 18.73
CA SER A 41 -0.80 0.09 18.66
C SER A 41 0.50 0.48 17.97
N THR A 42 1.56 0.63 18.76
CA THR A 42 2.90 0.90 18.23
C THR A 42 3.37 -0.39 17.59
N TYR A 43 3.06 -0.58 16.30
CA TYR A 43 3.84 -1.50 15.49
C TYR A 43 5.26 -0.95 15.46
N GLU A 44 6.13 -1.56 16.26
CA GLU A 44 7.57 -1.36 16.15
C GLU A 44 7.94 -1.85 14.74
N GLY A 45 8.35 -0.92 13.88
CA GLY A 45 8.46 -1.08 12.45
C GLY A 45 9.15 -2.37 12.03
N GLY A 46 8.52 -3.12 11.13
CA GLY A 46 9.13 -4.15 10.35
C GLY A 46 8.46 -5.50 10.27
N ASP A 47 7.58 -5.87 11.19
CA ASP A 47 6.91 -7.18 11.08
C ASP A 47 5.74 -7.08 10.09
N ILE A 48 5.89 -7.75 8.95
CA ILE A 48 4.81 -7.98 8.00
C ILE A 48 3.78 -8.87 8.69
N ILE A 49 2.54 -8.40 8.81
CA ILE A 49 1.46 -9.16 9.42
C ILE A 49 0.79 -10.02 8.35
N ASP A 50 0.85 -11.35 8.52
CA ASP A 50 0.17 -12.30 7.65
C ASP A 50 -1.34 -12.30 7.97
N PRO A 51 -2.22 -12.03 6.99
CA PRO A 51 -3.67 -12.10 7.20
C PRO A 51 -4.16 -13.46 7.72
N GLU A 52 -3.49 -14.56 7.40
CA GLU A 52 -3.87 -15.89 7.90
C GLU A 52 -3.50 -16.08 9.39
N GLU A 53 -2.40 -15.46 9.87
CA GLU A 53 -2.05 -15.46 11.29
C GLU A 53 -3.07 -14.63 12.08
N VAL A 54 -3.47 -13.47 11.57
CA VAL A 54 -4.52 -12.65 12.19
C VAL A 54 -5.84 -13.41 12.27
N ALA A 55 -6.21 -14.12 11.21
CA ALA A 55 -7.45 -14.90 11.14
C ALA A 55 -7.56 -16.01 12.21
N GLU A 56 -6.44 -16.51 12.75
CA GLU A 56 -6.46 -17.55 13.79
C GLU A 56 -7.10 -17.08 15.11
N ASP A 57 -7.05 -15.79 15.39
CA ASP A 57 -7.53 -15.18 16.63
C ASP A 57 -8.92 -14.52 16.49
N LEU A 58 -9.48 -14.44 15.27
CA LEU A 58 -10.74 -13.77 14.97
C LEU A 58 -11.95 -14.73 14.98
N GLU A 59 -13.13 -14.15 15.20
CA GLU A 59 -14.39 -14.91 15.17
C GLU A 59 -14.89 -15.09 13.72
N THR A 60 -15.64 -16.19 13.48
CA THR A 60 -16.23 -16.53 12.19
C THR A 60 -17.75 -16.63 12.29
N GLU A 61 -18.46 -16.14 11.29
CA GLU A 61 -19.91 -16.19 11.19
C GLU A 61 -20.39 -17.14 10.08
N GLU A 62 -21.59 -17.73 10.28
CA GLU A 62 -22.22 -18.58 9.26
C GLU A 62 -22.67 -17.79 8.02
N ASN A 63 -23.06 -16.53 8.21
CA ASN A 63 -23.52 -15.63 7.16
C ASN A 63 -22.81 -14.28 7.30
N PRO A 64 -21.57 -14.16 6.82
CA PRO A 64 -20.83 -12.92 6.92
C PRO A 64 -21.52 -11.80 6.15
N SER A 65 -21.49 -10.59 6.73
CA SER A 65 -22.04 -9.39 6.11
C SER A 65 -21.04 -8.25 6.31
N PHE A 66 -20.45 -7.78 5.24
CA PHE A 66 -19.48 -6.69 5.25
C PHE A 66 -19.50 -5.97 3.90
N THR A 67 -18.98 -4.77 3.87
CA THR A 67 -18.72 -4.00 2.66
C THR A 67 -17.25 -4.11 2.25
N ASP A 68 -16.89 -3.57 1.11
CA ASP A 68 -15.49 -3.45 0.67
C ASP A 68 -14.66 -2.59 1.62
N GLU A 69 -15.27 -1.57 2.24
CA GLU A 69 -14.63 -0.66 3.20
C GLU A 69 -14.37 -1.32 4.57
N ASP A 70 -15.08 -2.39 4.90
CA ASP A 70 -14.89 -3.14 6.16
C ASP A 70 -13.70 -4.09 6.11
N ILE A 71 -13.20 -4.44 4.92
CA ILE A 71 -12.10 -5.39 4.76
C ILE A 71 -10.80 -4.79 5.30
N ARG A 72 -10.07 -5.58 6.09
CA ARG A 72 -8.76 -5.22 6.69
C ARG A 72 -7.64 -6.17 6.29
N GLY A 73 -7.94 -7.30 5.68
CA GLY A 73 -6.93 -8.24 5.20
C GLY A 73 -7.49 -9.23 4.21
N ILE A 74 -6.67 -9.67 3.27
CA ILE A 74 -7.01 -10.72 2.30
C ILE A 74 -5.81 -11.63 2.06
N SER A 75 -6.08 -12.94 2.00
CA SER A 75 -5.15 -13.96 1.51
C SER A 75 -5.85 -14.81 0.44
N VAL A 76 -5.23 -14.96 -0.70
CA VAL A 76 -5.74 -15.78 -1.81
C VAL A 76 -4.76 -16.89 -2.10
N VAL A 77 -5.24 -18.15 -1.92
CA VAL A 77 -4.49 -19.36 -2.17
C VAL A 77 -5.16 -20.13 -3.32
N PHE A 78 -4.39 -20.50 -4.33
CA PHE A 78 -4.87 -21.25 -5.48
C PHE A 78 -3.99 -22.49 -5.72
N GLY A 79 -4.56 -23.67 -5.63
CA GLY A 79 -3.84 -24.95 -5.80
C GLY A 79 -2.71 -25.15 -4.77
N GLY A 80 -2.87 -24.61 -3.56
CA GLY A 80 -1.91 -24.69 -2.47
C GLY A 80 -0.76 -23.68 -2.57
N GLU A 81 -0.79 -22.77 -3.54
CA GLU A 81 0.16 -21.66 -3.68
C GLU A 81 -0.52 -20.33 -3.31
N THR A 82 0.13 -19.55 -2.45
CA THR A 82 -0.35 -18.20 -2.11
C THR A 82 -0.10 -17.28 -3.28
N MET A 83 -1.18 -16.78 -3.88
CA MET A 83 -1.12 -15.89 -5.02
C MET A 83 -0.80 -14.46 -4.60
N TYR A 84 -1.51 -13.97 -3.61
CA TYR A 84 -1.24 -12.67 -2.98
C TYR A 84 -1.87 -12.57 -1.60
N GLN A 85 -1.27 -11.73 -0.79
CA GLN A 85 -1.73 -11.36 0.54
C GLN A 85 -1.55 -9.87 0.73
N MET A 86 -2.58 -9.21 1.30
CA MET A 86 -2.54 -7.79 1.67
C MET A 86 -3.14 -7.63 3.05
N ASN A 87 -2.59 -6.71 3.84
CA ASN A 87 -3.08 -6.40 5.17
C ASN A 87 -3.14 -4.90 5.40
N TYR A 88 -4.18 -4.45 6.11
CA TYR A 88 -4.35 -3.07 6.52
C TYR A 88 -3.55 -2.82 7.80
N THR A 89 -2.61 -1.89 7.73
CA THR A 89 -1.66 -1.63 8.82
C THR A 89 -1.50 -0.12 8.98
N PRO A 90 -2.40 0.55 9.71
CA PRO A 90 -2.32 1.98 9.96
C PRO A 90 -1.04 2.31 10.74
N ARG A 91 -0.32 3.35 10.31
CA ARG A 91 0.93 3.80 10.91
C ARG A 91 1.07 5.31 10.85
N ASN A 92 1.60 5.90 11.91
CA ASN A 92 1.79 7.36 12.02
C ASN A 92 2.74 7.99 10.98
N ASP A 93 3.56 7.18 10.31
CA ASP A 93 4.53 7.62 9.32
C ASP A 93 4.00 7.58 7.88
N ARG A 94 2.74 7.19 7.70
CA ARG A 94 2.07 7.07 6.41
C ARG A 94 0.79 7.89 6.37
N ASP A 95 0.39 8.29 5.19
CA ASP A 95 -0.96 8.80 4.93
C ASP A 95 -1.94 7.61 4.82
N SER A 96 -3.22 7.78 5.13
CA SER A 96 -4.23 6.71 5.20
C SER A 96 -4.30 5.84 3.94
N TYR A 97 -4.13 6.43 2.75
CA TYR A 97 -4.09 5.67 1.48
C TYR A 97 -2.85 4.76 1.32
N LEU A 98 -1.89 4.81 2.26
CA LEU A 98 -0.70 3.97 2.29
C LEU A 98 -0.73 2.94 3.44
N TYR A 99 -1.86 2.76 4.12
CA TYR A 99 -1.97 1.81 5.24
C TYR A 99 -2.03 0.35 4.81
N TRP A 100 -2.11 0.08 3.51
CA TRP A 100 -2.11 -1.28 2.99
C TRP A 100 -0.70 -1.77 2.69
N ASP A 101 -0.32 -2.89 3.29
CA ASP A 101 0.92 -3.59 3.03
C ASP A 101 0.68 -4.80 2.11
N MET A 102 1.51 -4.94 1.08
CA MET A 102 1.62 -6.20 0.34
C MET A 102 2.49 -7.17 1.15
N VAL A 103 1.91 -8.30 1.57
CA VAL A 103 2.61 -9.34 2.36
C VAL A 103 3.27 -10.35 1.42
N THR A 104 2.55 -10.78 0.39
CA THR A 104 2.99 -11.73 -0.63
C THR A 104 2.42 -11.30 -1.99
N PRO A 105 3.19 -11.38 -3.10
CA PRO A 105 4.57 -11.90 -3.22
C PRO A 105 5.66 -10.82 -2.99
N TYR A 106 5.27 -9.56 -2.77
CA TYR A 106 6.21 -8.45 -2.62
C TYR A 106 6.42 -8.10 -1.14
N ALA A 107 7.35 -7.18 -0.87
CA ALA A 107 7.59 -6.68 0.47
C ALA A 107 6.60 -5.53 0.84
N SER A 108 6.50 -5.24 2.12
CA SER A 108 5.65 -4.17 2.69
C SER A 108 6.00 -2.76 2.19
N THR A 109 7.15 -2.57 1.54
CA THR A 109 7.53 -1.30 0.91
C THR A 109 6.84 -1.06 -0.44
N THR A 110 6.17 -2.09 -0.98
CA THR A 110 5.46 -2.00 -2.25
C THR A 110 4.15 -1.24 -2.06
N VAL A 111 3.93 -0.21 -2.87
CA VAL A 111 2.75 0.66 -2.75
C VAL A 111 1.55 0.04 -3.44
N ILE A 112 0.48 -0.20 -2.69
CA ILE A 112 -0.77 -0.76 -3.22
C ILE A 112 -1.52 0.28 -4.07
N ASN A 113 -2.09 -0.17 -5.17
CA ASN A 113 -3.09 0.59 -5.92
C ASN A 113 -4.47 0.38 -5.28
N THR A 114 -4.82 1.25 -4.35
CA THR A 114 -6.06 1.12 -3.58
C THR A 114 -7.32 1.17 -4.45
N GLU A 115 -7.32 1.90 -5.57
CA GLU A 115 -8.44 1.90 -6.52
C GLU A 115 -8.70 0.48 -7.07
N THR A 116 -7.67 -0.18 -7.60
CA THR A 116 -7.79 -1.55 -8.13
C THR A 116 -8.08 -2.57 -7.03
N MET A 117 -7.53 -2.36 -5.83
CA MET A 117 -7.78 -3.21 -4.68
C MET A 117 -9.24 -3.14 -4.23
N TYR A 118 -9.82 -1.94 -4.10
CA TYR A 118 -11.23 -1.79 -3.73
C TYR A 118 -12.19 -2.32 -4.81
N GLU A 119 -11.86 -2.18 -6.11
CA GLU A 119 -12.63 -2.86 -7.16
C GLU A 119 -12.67 -4.38 -6.97
N LEU A 120 -11.57 -4.98 -6.50
CA LEU A 120 -11.53 -6.40 -6.15
C LEU A 120 -12.39 -6.72 -4.93
N TYR A 121 -12.34 -5.87 -3.91
CA TYR A 121 -13.12 -6.03 -2.68
C TYR A 121 -14.63 -5.90 -2.90
N GLU A 122 -15.06 -4.97 -3.77
CA GLU A 122 -16.46 -4.86 -4.18
C GLU A 122 -16.99 -6.18 -4.76
N VAL A 123 -16.16 -6.89 -5.57
CA VAL A 123 -16.54 -8.19 -6.14
C VAL A 123 -16.76 -9.24 -5.05
N ILE A 124 -15.92 -9.24 -4.02
CA ILE A 124 -15.99 -10.19 -2.90
C ILE A 124 -17.19 -9.88 -1.99
N ALA A 125 -17.37 -8.62 -1.61
CA ALA A 125 -18.46 -8.16 -0.77
C ALA A 125 -19.84 -8.37 -1.41
N ALA A 126 -19.90 -8.39 -2.75
CA ALA A 126 -21.14 -8.64 -3.49
C ALA A 126 -21.54 -10.12 -3.56
N ILE A 127 -20.74 -11.05 -3.03
CA ILE A 127 -21.06 -12.49 -3.03
C ILE A 127 -22.22 -12.74 -2.06
N ASP A 128 -23.26 -13.41 -2.54
CA ASP A 128 -24.36 -13.88 -1.69
C ASP A 128 -23.94 -15.17 -0.96
N TRP A 129 -23.67 -15.05 0.32
CA TRP A 129 -23.24 -16.13 1.20
C TRP A 129 -24.39 -17.00 1.70
N SER A 130 -25.64 -16.63 1.43
CA SER A 130 -26.81 -17.39 1.86
C SER A 130 -26.88 -18.74 1.12
N SER A 131 -26.69 -19.83 1.84
CA SER A 131 -26.79 -21.18 1.29
C SER A 131 -28.23 -21.65 1.23
N GLU A 132 -28.65 -22.19 0.06
CA GLU A 132 -29.96 -22.86 -0.07
C GLU A 132 -29.84 -24.39 -0.01
N GLU A 133 -28.67 -24.97 -0.09
CA GLU A 133 -28.50 -26.43 -0.17
C GLU A 133 -27.47 -26.95 0.84
N VAL A 134 -27.89 -27.96 1.61
CA VAL A 134 -26.98 -28.74 2.45
C VAL A 134 -26.50 -29.95 1.62
N ASN A 135 -25.19 -30.00 1.32
CA ASN A 135 -24.58 -31.06 0.55
C ASN A 135 -23.43 -31.73 1.31
N ALA A 136 -23.73 -32.81 2.03
CA ALA A 136 -22.72 -33.49 2.84
C ALA A 136 -21.63 -34.22 2.01
N GLU A 137 -21.83 -34.47 0.73
CA GLU A 137 -20.82 -35.10 -0.15
C GLU A 137 -19.80 -34.05 -0.59
N ALA A 138 -20.26 -32.87 -0.98
CA ALA A 138 -19.39 -31.73 -1.30
C ALA A 138 -18.61 -31.21 -0.06
N ALA A 139 -19.22 -31.24 1.12
CA ALA A 139 -18.58 -30.82 2.37
C ALA A 139 -17.28 -31.55 2.68
N GLU A 140 -17.19 -32.85 2.43
CA GLU A 140 -15.96 -33.63 2.67
C GLU A 140 -14.85 -33.24 1.67
N SER A 141 -15.22 -32.94 0.42
CA SER A 141 -14.26 -32.48 -0.60
C SER A 141 -13.75 -31.06 -0.30
N LEU A 142 -14.65 -30.18 0.15
CA LEU A 142 -14.31 -28.79 0.45
C LEU A 142 -13.34 -28.65 1.64
N LYS A 143 -13.43 -29.51 2.65
CA LYS A 143 -12.48 -29.55 3.78
C LYS A 143 -11.04 -29.84 3.37
N GLU A 144 -10.84 -30.51 2.25
CA GLU A 144 -9.52 -30.86 1.71
C GLU A 144 -9.11 -29.90 0.57
N SER A 145 -9.87 -28.82 0.34
CA SER A 145 -9.55 -27.86 -0.71
C SER A 145 -8.22 -27.15 -0.45
N ASP A 146 -7.38 -27.09 -1.48
CA ASP A 146 -6.14 -26.33 -1.55
C ASP A 146 -6.31 -24.95 -2.22
N THR A 147 -7.57 -24.58 -2.49
CA THR A 147 -7.93 -23.28 -3.09
C THR A 147 -8.92 -22.58 -2.17
N TYR A 148 -8.53 -21.43 -1.64
CA TYR A 148 -9.36 -20.68 -0.70
C TYR A 148 -9.03 -19.19 -0.66
N ILE A 149 -9.96 -18.41 -0.13
CA ILE A 149 -9.81 -16.97 0.11
C ILE A 149 -10.11 -16.70 1.58
N THR A 150 -9.15 -16.15 2.30
CA THR A 150 -9.32 -15.67 3.69
C THR A 150 -9.48 -14.16 3.69
N ILE A 151 -10.47 -13.65 4.43
CA ILE A 151 -10.76 -12.22 4.55
C ILE A 151 -10.94 -11.90 6.03
N ASN A 152 -10.22 -10.88 6.49
CA ASN A 152 -10.40 -10.28 7.81
C ASN A 152 -11.13 -8.96 7.62
N TYR A 153 -12.14 -8.70 8.44
CA TYR A 153 -13.01 -7.53 8.28
C TYR A 153 -13.50 -7.04 9.64
N CYS A 154 -13.97 -5.79 9.66
CA CYS A 154 -14.66 -5.24 10.81
C CYS A 154 -16.14 -5.65 10.73
N SER A 155 -16.69 -6.16 11.83
CA SER A 155 -18.14 -6.30 11.92
C SER A 155 -18.73 -4.89 11.94
N GLY A 156 -19.60 -4.58 10.97
CA GLY A 156 -20.27 -3.28 10.95
C GLY A 156 -20.88 -3.00 12.32
N SER A 157 -20.62 -1.85 12.89
CA SER A 157 -21.32 -1.40 14.09
C SER A 157 -22.81 -1.48 13.78
N ASP A 158 -23.53 -2.40 14.45
CA ASP A 158 -24.99 -2.41 14.45
C ASP A 158 -25.46 -1.06 15.00
N ASP A 159 -25.66 -0.09 14.13
CA ASP A 159 -26.42 1.15 14.42
C ASP A 159 -27.90 0.81 14.70
N GLU A 160 -28.17 -0.20 15.55
CA GLU A 160 -29.52 -0.53 16.04
C GLU A 160 -29.89 0.20 17.34
N ASP A 161 -29.33 1.36 17.65
CA ASP A 161 -29.82 2.23 18.73
C ASP A 161 -30.04 3.70 18.33
N ALA A 162 -30.43 3.94 17.07
CA ALA A 162 -31.08 5.20 16.75
C ALA A 162 -32.51 5.18 17.29
N ASP A 163 -32.67 5.22 18.63
CA ASP A 163 -33.94 5.62 19.27
C ASP A 163 -34.27 7.03 18.82
N GLU A 164 -35.35 7.11 18.01
CA GLU A 164 -36.05 8.36 17.65
C GLU A 164 -36.46 9.14 18.91
N ASP A 165 -35.56 9.99 19.41
CA ASP A 165 -35.97 11.09 20.30
C ASP A 165 -35.56 12.43 19.66
N GLU A 166 -36.56 13.04 19.00
CA GLU A 166 -36.51 14.40 18.51
C GLU A 166 -36.08 15.38 19.62
N ALA A 167 -34.85 15.90 19.54
CA ALA A 167 -34.51 17.16 20.19
C ALA A 167 -33.60 17.96 19.24
N GLU A 168 -34.21 18.99 18.66
CA GLU A 168 -33.51 20.05 17.95
C GLU A 168 -32.47 20.69 18.86
N ASP A 169 -31.19 20.52 18.58
CA ASP A 169 -30.17 21.50 18.97
C ASP A 169 -29.11 21.65 17.86
N GLU A 170 -28.92 22.89 17.46
CA GLU A 170 -28.07 23.32 16.35
C GLU A 170 -26.62 23.34 16.82
N ASN A 171 -25.71 22.89 15.94
CA ASN A 171 -24.24 22.95 15.94
C ASN A 171 -23.52 21.93 16.82
N GLU A 172 -23.03 20.94 16.09
CA GLU A 172 -21.61 20.56 16.15
C GLU A 172 -21.40 19.66 14.93
N GLU A 173 -20.67 20.16 13.93
CA GLU A 173 -20.05 19.33 12.90
C GLU A 173 -18.94 18.56 13.63
N GLU A 174 -19.26 17.44 14.24
CA GLU A 174 -18.26 16.46 14.65
C GLU A 174 -17.90 15.63 13.42
N ASP A 175 -16.66 15.75 12.99
CA ASP A 175 -15.99 14.87 12.05
C ASP A 175 -15.99 13.44 12.66
N SER A 176 -17.08 12.70 12.45
CA SER A 176 -17.21 11.30 12.90
C SER A 176 -16.69 10.30 11.87
N ASP A 177 -16.06 10.76 10.79
CA ASP A 177 -15.58 9.91 9.70
C ASP A 177 -14.12 9.42 9.90
N GLU A 178 -13.37 9.92 10.91
CA GLU A 178 -11.96 9.54 11.12
C GLU A 178 -11.81 8.24 11.93
N ASP A 179 -12.75 7.88 12.81
CA ASP A 179 -12.60 6.74 13.73
C ASP A 179 -12.91 5.37 13.10
N ALA A 180 -13.65 5.32 11.99
CA ALA A 180 -14.01 4.05 11.35
C ALA A 180 -12.86 3.44 10.53
N ASP A 181 -11.97 4.27 9.98
CA ASP A 181 -10.86 3.81 9.15
C ASP A 181 -9.72 3.15 9.96
N GLU A 182 -9.65 3.38 11.27
CA GLU A 182 -8.57 2.85 12.13
C GLU A 182 -8.93 1.55 12.87
N ALA A 183 -10.15 1.05 12.73
CA ALA A 183 -10.58 -0.14 13.44
C ALA A 183 -9.82 -1.41 13.03
N GLU A 184 -9.28 -2.14 14.02
CA GLU A 184 -8.72 -3.48 13.80
C GLU A 184 -9.83 -4.48 13.45
N PRO A 185 -9.56 -5.49 12.59
CA PRO A 185 -10.56 -6.50 12.27
C PRO A 185 -10.94 -7.31 13.51
N ASP A 186 -12.21 -7.59 13.66
CA ASP A 186 -12.78 -8.41 14.72
C ASP A 186 -13.39 -9.73 14.20
N MET A 187 -13.54 -9.84 12.89
CA MET A 187 -14.13 -10.98 12.21
C MET A 187 -13.23 -11.54 11.10
N THR A 188 -13.39 -12.83 10.83
CA THR A 188 -12.74 -13.48 9.68
C THR A 188 -13.68 -14.43 9.00
N MET A 189 -13.48 -14.64 7.70
CA MET A 189 -14.03 -15.74 6.96
C MET A 189 -12.97 -16.40 6.08
N THR A 190 -13.08 -17.70 5.87
CA THR A 190 -12.30 -18.41 4.84
C THR A 190 -13.28 -19.14 3.91
N LEU A 191 -13.32 -18.70 2.65
CA LEU A 191 -14.08 -19.33 1.59
C LEU A 191 -13.28 -20.47 0.98
N LEU A 192 -13.72 -21.70 1.20
CA LEU A 192 -13.19 -22.90 0.58
C LEU A 192 -13.81 -23.07 -0.81
N ILE A 193 -13.00 -23.31 -1.83
CA ILE A 193 -13.41 -23.37 -3.23
C ILE A 193 -13.16 -24.78 -3.74
N GLY A 194 -14.21 -25.43 -4.20
CA GLY A 194 -14.21 -26.82 -4.68
C GLY A 194 -14.23 -26.92 -6.21
N GLU A 195 -14.93 -27.93 -6.70
CA GLU A 195 -14.96 -28.23 -8.13
C GLU A 195 -15.84 -27.26 -8.93
N LEU A 196 -15.42 -26.97 -10.16
CA LEU A 196 -16.19 -26.19 -11.12
C LEU A 196 -17.29 -27.11 -11.78
N GLN A 197 -18.53 -26.70 -11.65
CA GLN A 197 -19.69 -27.39 -12.25
C GLN A 197 -20.55 -26.36 -13.00
N ASP A 198 -20.83 -26.58 -14.27
CA ASP A 198 -21.74 -25.76 -15.09
C ASP A 198 -21.51 -24.22 -14.96
N ASP A 199 -20.25 -23.75 -15.00
CA ASP A 199 -19.82 -22.35 -14.84
C ASP A 199 -20.00 -21.79 -13.39
N GLN A 200 -20.13 -22.64 -12.39
CA GLN A 200 -20.14 -22.26 -10.97
C GLN A 200 -19.19 -23.14 -10.15
N TYR A 201 -18.58 -22.58 -9.15
CA TYR A 201 -17.80 -23.32 -8.15
C TYR A 201 -18.69 -23.73 -6.99
N GLU A 202 -18.53 -24.97 -6.51
CA GLU A 202 -19.04 -25.37 -5.20
C GLU A 202 -18.15 -24.74 -4.14
N CYS A 203 -18.72 -23.94 -3.25
CA CYS A 203 -17.99 -23.23 -2.21
C CYS A 203 -18.66 -23.41 -0.85
N ALA A 204 -17.88 -23.28 0.21
CA ALA A 204 -18.42 -23.22 1.58
C ALA A 204 -17.49 -22.38 2.47
N LEU A 205 -18.03 -21.86 3.54
CA LEU A 205 -17.22 -21.23 4.57
C LEU A 205 -16.58 -22.28 5.47
N LYS A 206 -15.31 -22.09 5.81
CA LYS A 206 -14.58 -22.92 6.77
C LYS A 206 -15.29 -22.87 8.13
N GLY A 207 -15.59 -24.04 8.68
CA GLY A 207 -16.40 -24.19 9.90
C GLY A 207 -17.89 -24.41 9.63
N TYR A 208 -18.36 -24.13 8.42
CA TYR A 208 -19.76 -24.30 7.96
C TYR A 208 -19.83 -25.07 6.63
N GLU A 209 -18.93 -26.03 6.42
CA GLU A 209 -18.74 -26.73 5.15
C GLU A 209 -19.98 -27.49 4.66
N GLU A 210 -20.97 -27.74 5.54
CA GLU A 210 -22.23 -28.35 5.15
C GLU A 210 -23.14 -27.40 4.37
N ASN A 211 -22.89 -26.07 4.48
CA ASN A 211 -23.66 -25.02 3.81
C ASN A 211 -22.96 -24.67 2.50
N VAL A 212 -23.28 -25.41 1.44
CA VAL A 212 -22.65 -25.20 0.13
C VAL A 212 -23.35 -24.09 -0.63
N VAL A 213 -22.57 -23.18 -1.15
CA VAL A 213 -22.99 -22.06 -2.01
C VAL A 213 -22.41 -22.26 -3.40
N MET A 214 -23.21 -21.98 -4.43
CA MET A 214 -22.76 -22.00 -5.82
C MET A 214 -22.39 -20.60 -6.28
N ILE A 215 -21.10 -20.34 -6.48
CA ILE A 215 -20.59 -19.03 -6.89
C ILE A 215 -20.16 -19.08 -8.36
N SER A 216 -20.55 -18.06 -9.12
CA SER A 216 -20.19 -17.93 -10.54
C SER A 216 -18.67 -18.00 -10.75
N ALA A 217 -18.22 -18.81 -11.72
CA ALA A 217 -16.82 -18.90 -12.08
C ALA A 217 -16.27 -17.53 -12.47
N SER A 218 -17.03 -16.70 -13.20
CA SER A 218 -16.59 -15.36 -13.60
C SER A 218 -16.35 -14.43 -12.41
N THR A 219 -17.06 -14.61 -11.29
CA THR A 219 -16.84 -13.83 -10.07
C THR A 219 -15.56 -14.27 -9.37
N LEU A 220 -15.42 -15.57 -9.09
CA LEU A 220 -14.25 -16.11 -8.39
C LEU A 220 -12.97 -16.03 -9.21
N GLU A 221 -13.03 -16.23 -10.52
CA GLU A 221 -11.86 -16.11 -11.38
C GLU A 221 -11.31 -14.66 -11.41
N THR A 222 -12.15 -13.66 -11.22
CA THR A 222 -11.68 -12.27 -11.05
C THR A 222 -10.75 -12.15 -9.83
N VAL A 223 -11.06 -12.85 -8.74
CA VAL A 223 -10.24 -12.83 -7.52
C VAL A 223 -9.04 -13.77 -7.64
N LEU A 224 -9.27 -15.03 -8.05
CA LEU A 224 -8.26 -16.09 -8.08
C LEU A 224 -7.20 -15.90 -9.17
N GLN A 225 -7.51 -15.18 -10.26
CA GLN A 225 -6.60 -14.94 -11.39
C GLN A 225 -6.07 -13.53 -11.44
N THR A 226 -6.31 -12.73 -10.39
CA THR A 226 -5.72 -11.40 -10.29
C THR A 226 -4.20 -11.53 -10.19
N GLU A 227 -3.50 -10.90 -11.12
CA GLU A 227 -2.03 -10.83 -11.09
C GLU A 227 -1.60 -9.83 -10.02
N PRO A 228 -0.75 -10.20 -9.04
CA PRO A 228 -0.32 -9.30 -7.95
C PRO A 228 0.27 -7.97 -8.47
N TYR A 229 0.98 -8.02 -9.59
CA TYR A 229 1.53 -6.81 -10.22
C TYR A 229 0.44 -5.81 -10.63
N SER A 230 -0.81 -6.23 -10.87
CA SER A 230 -1.92 -5.32 -11.17
C SER A 230 -2.44 -4.57 -9.94
N LEU A 231 -2.20 -5.11 -8.73
CA LEU A 231 -2.65 -4.54 -7.45
C LEU A 231 -1.70 -3.49 -6.89
N ILE A 232 -0.59 -3.17 -7.57
CA ILE A 232 0.39 -2.19 -7.09
C ILE A 232 0.45 -0.96 -7.98
N LEU A 233 0.77 0.18 -7.40
CA LEU A 233 1.17 1.36 -8.14
C LEU A 233 2.48 1.08 -8.88
N LYS A 234 2.64 1.68 -10.06
CA LYS A 234 3.85 1.48 -10.86
C LYS A 234 4.99 2.40 -10.43
N ILE A 235 5.10 2.65 -9.14
CA ILE A 235 6.20 3.37 -8.50
C ILE A 235 6.92 2.42 -7.54
N PRO A 236 8.27 2.45 -7.49
CA PRO A 236 9.02 1.50 -6.67
C PRO A 236 8.86 1.75 -5.16
N TYR A 237 8.63 2.98 -4.76
CA TYR A 237 8.45 3.41 -3.36
C TYR A 237 7.80 4.79 -3.30
N LEU A 238 7.25 5.12 -2.14
CA LEU A 238 6.71 6.45 -1.87
C LEU A 238 7.08 6.86 -0.44
N VAL A 239 7.73 8.01 -0.31
CA VAL A 239 8.13 8.56 0.99
C VAL A 239 7.59 9.97 1.11
N ASN A 240 6.80 10.24 2.18
CA ASN A 240 6.27 11.58 2.42
C ASN A 240 7.41 12.52 2.85
N ILE A 241 7.63 13.59 2.08
CA ILE A 241 8.70 14.57 2.32
C ILE A 241 8.65 15.20 3.72
N ALA A 242 7.45 15.35 4.30
CA ALA A 242 7.27 15.92 5.63
C ALA A 242 7.84 15.05 6.75
N THR A 243 8.04 13.75 6.47
CA THR A 243 8.56 12.75 7.41
C THR A 243 10.04 12.43 7.22
N VAL A 244 10.75 13.19 6.37
CA VAL A 244 12.16 12.96 6.05
C VAL A 244 13.03 14.05 6.69
N GLU A 245 14.10 13.64 7.37
CA GLU A 245 15.13 14.53 7.91
C GLU A 245 16.25 14.76 6.91
N GLU A 246 16.73 13.67 6.27
CA GLU A 246 17.87 13.69 5.38
C GLU A 246 17.67 12.70 4.23
N VAL A 247 18.17 13.05 3.05
CA VAL A 247 18.29 12.15 1.91
C VAL A 247 19.74 12.16 1.46
N ASP A 248 20.40 11.01 1.54
CA ASP A 248 21.73 10.81 0.99
C ASP A 248 21.62 10.19 -0.41
N ILE A 249 22.30 10.78 -1.38
CA ILE A 249 22.29 10.35 -2.78
C ILE A 249 23.71 10.04 -3.22
N THR A 250 23.98 8.83 -3.67
CA THR A 250 25.23 8.49 -4.33
C THR A 250 24.98 8.37 -5.83
N TYR A 251 25.65 9.23 -6.60
CA TYR A 251 25.53 9.29 -8.05
C TYR A 251 26.89 9.56 -8.68
N ASN A 252 27.28 8.84 -9.73
CA ASN A 252 28.61 8.93 -10.38
C ASN A 252 29.80 8.76 -9.40
N GLY A 253 29.59 8.05 -8.28
CA GLY A 253 30.58 7.85 -7.23
C GLY A 253 30.83 9.06 -6.33
N GLU A 254 30.02 10.09 -6.42
CA GLU A 254 29.99 11.26 -5.53
C GLU A 254 28.77 11.17 -4.59
N GLU A 255 28.96 11.61 -3.34
CA GLU A 255 27.92 11.64 -2.32
C GLU A 255 27.33 13.04 -2.22
N HIS A 256 26.00 13.14 -2.25
CA HIS A 256 25.22 14.37 -2.10
C HIS A 256 24.19 14.22 -0.99
N THR A 257 23.86 15.30 -0.32
CA THR A 257 22.94 15.25 0.81
C THR A 257 21.89 16.35 0.69
N MET A 258 20.62 15.98 0.84
CA MET A 258 19.49 16.89 0.99
C MET A 258 19.06 16.90 2.45
N THR A 259 18.90 18.06 3.07
CA THR A 259 18.44 18.18 4.47
C THR A 259 17.32 19.19 4.61
N LEU A 260 16.37 18.89 5.51
CA LEU A 260 15.33 19.82 5.95
C LEU A 260 15.54 20.11 7.45
N ASP A 261 15.89 21.36 7.76
CA ASP A 261 16.12 21.84 9.13
C ASP A 261 15.12 22.97 9.45
N GLY A 262 14.00 22.58 10.06
CA GLY A 262 12.81 23.43 10.18
C GLY A 262 12.31 23.84 8.79
N ASP A 263 12.27 25.17 8.53
CA ASP A 263 11.84 25.69 7.22
C ASP A 263 13.03 25.92 6.26
N THR A 264 14.19 25.34 6.54
CA THR A 264 15.40 25.59 5.76
C THR A 264 15.78 24.35 4.95
N TYR A 265 15.61 24.46 3.64
CA TYR A 265 16.01 23.45 2.66
C TYR A 265 17.48 23.63 2.27
N LYS A 266 18.26 22.55 2.28
CA LYS A 266 19.66 22.56 1.89
C LYS A 266 19.98 21.38 0.97
N ILE A 267 20.84 21.62 -0.02
CA ILE A 267 21.47 20.60 -0.86
C ILE A 267 22.99 20.81 -0.72
N ASP A 268 23.73 19.78 -0.35
CA ASP A 268 25.17 19.82 -0.04
C ASP A 268 25.55 20.94 0.93
N GLY A 269 24.71 21.12 1.95
CA GLY A 269 24.87 22.15 2.97
C GLY A 269 24.60 23.58 2.50
N LYS A 270 24.26 23.80 1.22
CA LYS A 270 23.89 25.12 0.67
C LYS A 270 22.38 25.29 0.74
N LYS A 271 21.93 26.43 1.25
CA LYS A 271 20.51 26.79 1.28
C LYS A 271 19.98 26.93 -0.15
N VAL A 272 18.85 26.31 -0.43
CA VAL A 272 18.13 26.37 -1.72
C VAL A 272 16.70 26.86 -1.51
N GLU A 273 16.02 27.22 -2.60
CA GLU A 273 14.60 27.56 -2.57
C GLU A 273 13.74 26.27 -2.46
N THR A 274 12.54 26.40 -1.91
CA THR A 274 11.62 25.26 -1.72
C THR A 274 11.35 24.51 -3.01
N ASP A 275 11.07 25.25 -4.11
CA ASP A 275 10.77 24.65 -5.42
C ASP A 275 11.95 23.83 -5.99
N GLU A 276 13.19 24.24 -5.68
CA GLU A 276 14.40 23.54 -6.09
C GLU A 276 14.55 22.23 -5.31
N TYR A 277 14.36 22.28 -3.99
CA TYR A 277 14.41 21.10 -3.13
C TYR A 277 13.32 20.08 -3.46
N THR A 278 12.05 20.52 -3.53
CA THR A 278 10.92 19.66 -3.82
C THR A 278 10.96 19.11 -5.26
N GLY A 279 11.54 19.87 -6.19
CA GLY A 279 11.77 19.44 -7.56
C GLY A 279 12.73 18.26 -7.64
N LEU A 280 13.88 18.34 -6.94
CA LEU A 280 14.84 17.23 -6.85
C LEU A 280 14.20 16.03 -6.11
N TYR A 281 13.56 16.28 -4.96
CA TYR A 281 12.90 15.25 -4.18
C TYR A 281 11.88 14.44 -5.01
N SER A 282 11.05 15.14 -5.76
CA SER A 282 10.06 14.51 -6.64
C SER A 282 10.71 13.71 -7.77
N ALA A 283 11.83 14.20 -8.31
CA ALA A 283 12.55 13.49 -9.38
C ALA A 283 13.11 12.15 -8.92
N LEU A 284 13.52 12.03 -7.65
CA LEU A 284 14.01 10.76 -7.10
C LEU A 284 12.95 9.65 -7.10
N MET A 285 11.67 10.00 -7.06
CA MET A 285 10.54 9.06 -7.05
C MET A 285 9.83 8.93 -8.42
N GLN A 286 10.38 9.53 -9.47
CA GLN A 286 9.77 9.50 -10.81
C GLN A 286 9.93 8.18 -11.58
N PRO A 287 11.04 7.41 -11.45
CA PRO A 287 11.19 6.19 -12.23
C PRO A 287 10.03 5.22 -12.00
N MET A 288 9.43 4.74 -13.09
CA MET A 288 8.28 3.85 -13.06
C MET A 288 8.69 2.40 -13.21
N LEU A 289 7.92 1.50 -12.60
CA LEU A 289 8.07 0.07 -12.76
C LEU A 289 7.67 -0.36 -14.17
N ASP A 290 8.54 -1.11 -14.85
CA ASP A 290 8.34 -1.60 -16.22
C ASP A 290 8.04 -3.11 -16.29
N GLY A 291 8.14 -3.82 -15.17
CA GLY A 291 7.83 -5.24 -15.07
C GLY A 291 8.37 -5.89 -13.80
N GLU A 292 8.04 -7.17 -13.67
CA GLU A 292 8.46 -8.01 -12.54
C GLU A 292 9.72 -8.80 -12.88
N ILE A 293 10.56 -9.02 -11.89
CA ILE A 293 11.69 -9.94 -11.96
C ILE A 293 11.14 -11.34 -11.67
N THR A 294 11.15 -12.20 -12.69
CA THR A 294 10.70 -13.59 -12.57
C THR A 294 11.84 -14.51 -12.16
N GLU A 295 11.53 -15.74 -11.72
CA GLU A 295 12.52 -16.75 -11.31
C GLU A 295 13.56 -17.08 -12.39
N ASP A 296 13.24 -16.86 -13.66
CA ASP A 296 14.18 -17.09 -14.79
C ASP A 296 15.24 -16.00 -14.91
N VAL A 297 15.09 -14.87 -14.20
CA VAL A 297 16.03 -13.73 -14.20
C VAL A 297 17.19 -14.02 -13.26
N GLN A 298 18.41 -14.02 -13.79
CA GLN A 298 19.59 -14.20 -12.98
C GLN A 298 20.22 -12.86 -12.63
N LEU A 299 19.98 -12.42 -11.40
CA LEU A 299 20.66 -11.25 -10.85
C LEU A 299 22.08 -11.66 -10.39
N THR A 300 23.07 -10.85 -10.73
CA THR A 300 24.44 -11.05 -10.26
C THR A 300 24.60 -10.53 -8.83
N GLU A 301 25.15 -11.34 -7.92
CA GLU A 301 25.31 -10.99 -6.49
C GLU A 301 26.20 -9.75 -6.22
N PHE A 302 27.05 -9.36 -7.19
CA PHE A 302 27.98 -8.24 -7.04
C PHE A 302 27.77 -7.25 -8.20
N ARG A 303 26.88 -6.28 -7.95
CA ARG A 303 26.63 -5.15 -8.85
C ARG A 303 26.91 -3.86 -8.11
N GLU A 304 27.46 -2.86 -8.80
CA GLU A 304 27.48 -1.50 -8.29
C GLU A 304 26.16 -0.81 -8.69
N ALA A 305 25.53 -0.14 -7.75
CA ALA A 305 24.38 0.67 -8.07
C ALA A 305 24.82 1.89 -8.90
N GLU A 306 24.05 2.23 -9.92
CA GLU A 306 24.21 3.46 -10.69
C GLU A 306 23.79 4.67 -9.84
N ILE A 307 22.67 4.49 -9.11
CA ILE A 307 22.13 5.48 -8.18
C ILE A 307 21.78 4.76 -6.88
N SER A 308 22.21 5.32 -5.75
CA SER A 308 21.79 4.89 -4.42
C SER A 308 21.16 6.09 -3.69
N ILE A 309 20.01 5.87 -3.03
CA ILE A 309 19.27 6.90 -2.32
C ILE A 309 18.90 6.34 -0.94
N TYR A 310 19.29 7.03 0.11
CA TYR A 310 18.94 6.66 1.46
C TYR A 310 18.12 7.76 2.14
N TYR A 311 16.91 7.43 2.58
CA TYR A 311 16.01 8.37 3.26
C TYR A 311 16.03 8.09 4.75
N THR A 312 16.53 9.05 5.54
CA THR A 312 16.43 9.04 7.00
C THR A 312 15.15 9.73 7.42
N ARG A 313 14.34 9.04 8.22
CA ARG A 313 13.04 9.53 8.67
C ARG A 313 13.17 10.32 9.99
N ASN A 314 12.30 11.30 10.19
CA ASN A 314 12.25 12.16 11.38
C ASN A 314 11.18 11.74 12.39
N LEU A 315 10.57 10.58 12.22
CA LEU A 315 9.53 10.03 13.09
C LEU A 315 10.03 8.77 13.80
N ASP A 316 9.72 8.65 15.09
CA ASP A 316 10.05 7.47 15.88
C ASP A 316 9.26 6.26 15.35
N GLY A 317 9.95 5.16 15.08
CA GLY A 317 9.38 3.93 14.55
C GLY A 317 9.15 3.91 13.03
N ALA A 318 9.37 5.02 12.31
CA ALA A 318 9.31 5.04 10.85
C ALA A 318 10.45 4.22 10.24
N ILE A 319 10.13 3.52 9.14
CA ILE A 319 11.12 2.75 8.37
C ILE A 319 11.91 3.69 7.48
N ASP A 320 13.25 3.65 7.58
CA ASP A 320 14.14 4.29 6.62
C ASP A 320 14.09 3.55 5.29
N TYR A 321 14.32 4.26 4.18
CA TYR A 321 14.34 3.65 2.85
C TYR A 321 15.75 3.64 2.28
N ASP A 322 16.22 2.44 1.91
CA ASP A 322 17.47 2.20 1.17
C ASP A 322 17.09 1.77 -0.25
N VAL A 323 17.26 2.67 -1.21
CA VAL A 323 16.86 2.47 -2.60
C VAL A 323 18.11 2.42 -3.46
N ASN A 324 18.27 1.32 -4.22
CA ASN A 324 19.40 1.13 -5.09
C ASN A 324 18.94 0.77 -6.50
N ILE A 325 19.38 1.52 -7.50
CA ILE A 325 19.09 1.30 -8.91
C ILE A 325 20.31 0.68 -9.57
N TYR A 326 20.13 -0.50 -10.17
CA TYR A 326 21.21 -1.27 -10.78
C TYR A 326 20.97 -1.40 -12.28
N PRO A 327 22.01 -1.24 -13.11
CA PRO A 327 21.89 -1.56 -14.52
C PRO A 327 21.67 -3.07 -14.73
N TYR A 328 20.76 -3.40 -15.65
CA TYR A 328 20.46 -4.77 -16.05
C TYR A 328 20.42 -4.92 -17.57
N GLY A 329 21.44 -5.56 -18.14
CA GLY A 329 21.56 -5.65 -19.60
C GLY A 329 21.93 -4.32 -20.24
N ASP A 330 21.41 -4.09 -21.48
CA ASP A 330 21.79 -2.91 -22.28
C ASP A 330 20.73 -1.78 -22.18
N ASP A 331 19.46 -2.13 -21.85
CA ASP A 331 18.33 -1.19 -21.94
C ASP A 331 17.37 -1.28 -20.74
N GLN A 332 17.78 -1.89 -19.62
CA GLN A 332 16.92 -2.05 -18.43
C GLN A 332 17.69 -1.77 -17.14
N TYR A 333 16.95 -1.43 -16.12
CA TYR A 333 17.44 -1.32 -14.74
C TYR A 333 16.57 -2.15 -13.81
N THR A 334 17.11 -2.53 -12.67
CA THR A 334 16.36 -3.10 -11.55
C THR A 334 16.41 -2.16 -10.37
N VAL A 335 15.43 -2.24 -9.49
CA VAL A 335 15.40 -1.47 -8.26
C VAL A 335 15.31 -2.38 -7.04
N SER A 336 16.18 -2.11 -6.07
CA SER A 336 16.09 -2.70 -4.74
C SER A 336 15.62 -1.65 -3.76
N VAL A 337 14.61 -1.99 -2.96
CA VAL A 337 14.09 -1.16 -1.87
C VAL A 337 14.22 -1.96 -0.57
N ASN A 338 15.01 -1.46 0.37
CA ASN A 338 15.33 -2.14 1.64
C ASN A 338 15.86 -3.57 1.47
N GLY A 339 16.59 -3.80 0.37
CA GLY A 339 17.21 -5.10 0.06
C GLY A 339 16.31 -6.05 -0.75
N GLU A 340 15.04 -5.70 -0.98
CA GLU A 340 14.12 -6.46 -1.83
C GLU A 340 14.17 -5.95 -3.27
N GLU A 341 14.42 -6.85 -4.22
CA GLU A 341 14.59 -6.53 -5.64
C GLU A 341 13.61 -7.36 -6.48
N ASN A 342 12.43 -6.80 -6.71
CA ASN A 342 11.31 -7.50 -7.34
C ASN A 342 10.94 -6.95 -8.73
N PHE A 343 11.50 -5.80 -9.14
CA PHE A 343 11.00 -5.08 -10.30
C PHE A 343 12.09 -4.52 -11.20
N PHE A 344 11.73 -4.40 -12.49
CA PHE A 344 12.45 -3.60 -13.46
C PHE A 344 11.96 -2.16 -13.47
N LEU A 345 12.86 -1.24 -13.80
CA LEU A 345 12.54 0.15 -14.10
C LEU A 345 12.65 0.41 -15.59
N SER A 346 11.85 1.37 -16.08
CA SER A 346 11.99 1.93 -17.41
C SER A 346 13.36 2.62 -17.57
N ALA A 347 14.11 2.24 -18.59
CA ALA A 347 15.39 2.89 -18.88
C ALA A 347 15.24 4.37 -19.19
N GLU A 348 14.15 4.77 -19.88
CA GLU A 348 13.85 6.17 -20.20
C GLU A 348 13.68 7.02 -18.93
N ASP A 349 13.03 6.44 -17.91
CA ASP A 349 12.81 7.15 -16.64
C ASP A 349 14.11 7.27 -15.83
N VAL A 350 14.95 6.22 -15.81
CA VAL A 350 16.25 6.28 -15.14
C VAL A 350 17.18 7.27 -15.84
N GLU A 351 17.25 7.28 -17.17
CA GLU A 351 18.00 8.28 -17.94
C GLU A 351 17.49 9.71 -17.64
N THR A 352 16.16 9.89 -17.48
CA THR A 352 15.57 11.19 -17.11
C THR A 352 15.98 11.61 -15.70
N LEU A 353 16.04 10.66 -14.76
CA LEU A 353 16.55 10.92 -13.42
C LEU A 353 18.03 11.31 -13.46
N GLU A 354 18.86 10.58 -14.20
CA GLU A 354 20.30 10.91 -14.37
C GLU A 354 20.50 12.31 -14.97
N GLU A 355 19.74 12.67 -16.02
CA GLU A 355 19.76 14.02 -16.59
C GLU A 355 19.39 15.08 -15.54
N THR A 356 18.47 14.78 -14.65
CA THR A 356 18.08 15.68 -13.56
C THR A 356 19.20 15.80 -12.54
N LEU A 357 19.79 14.69 -12.11
CA LEU A 357 20.92 14.67 -11.17
C LEU A 357 22.13 15.43 -11.74
N ASP A 358 22.41 15.28 -13.05
CA ASP A 358 23.47 16.02 -13.73
C ASP A 358 23.23 17.54 -13.71
N VAL A 359 21.96 17.99 -13.81
CA VAL A 359 21.62 19.39 -13.70
C VAL A 359 21.83 19.93 -12.28
N PHE A 360 21.48 19.14 -11.26
CA PHE A 360 21.62 19.56 -9.87
C PHE A 360 23.05 19.45 -9.35
N PHE A 361 23.80 18.44 -9.73
CA PHE A 361 25.11 18.12 -9.17
C PHE A 361 26.27 18.36 -10.14
N GLY A 362 26.05 18.31 -11.44
CA GLY A 362 27.11 18.46 -12.46
C GLY A 362 27.65 19.89 -12.63
N GLU A 363 27.03 20.91 -12.06
CA GLU A 363 27.47 22.32 -12.10
C GLU A 363 28.01 22.83 -10.75
N LEU A 364 28.12 21.99 -9.73
CA LEU A 364 28.66 22.34 -8.41
C LEU A 364 30.16 22.11 -8.33
#